data_82c806078deb838bf36fb8fbe3153429
#
_entry.id   82c806078deb838bf36fb8fbe3153429
#
_cell.length_a   1.000
_cell.length_b   1.000
_cell.length_c   1.000
_cell.angle_alpha   90.00
_cell.angle_beta   90.00
_cell.angle_gamma   90.00
#
_symmetry.space_group_name_H-M   'P 1'
#
loop_
_entity.id
_entity.type
_entity.pdbx_description
1 polymer ?
#
loop_
_entity_poly.entity_id
_entity_poly.type
_entity_poly.pdbx_seq_one_letter_code
_entity_poly.pdbx_strand_id
1 'polypeptide(L)'
;ISIAASKYNDAAGNDNTVSNTFAWTYDSTALTITIASTTSGVTSGSTTNDGSIAVTFTTSESTTGFAAEDVTVTGGSLSAFAGSGTAYTATFTPTTDAATSISVAADTFSDGAGNGNTVSNTFAWTYDSTGPTVAITSSASDPASTSTIVVTITFSESTSNFVNSELTLSGATSTLSGSGTTYTATLTPSADGTVTVDVAAGVATDAYGNANTVATQFSIVSDQPNDPVITSSGTTSGTEDSAYSYSITSTDADDGSPNSGTITLTCTTGCGSGSWLSISDAGDGTGTLTGTPADANVGDTAVVITATDGDGGTDTDEFTITVTNINDVGSVALSGTFTEDQVITATVTDDDNDGSSDTYAYAWYSSSDLSSWSSIGSDSSTYTLTQSEVGKYIKVSASYTDDD
;
A
#
# COMPACT_ATOMS: atom_id res chain seq x y z
N ILE A 1 -75.97 -56.40 14.34
CA ILE A 1 -76.98 -57.39 13.95
C ILE A 1 -77.43 -58.09 15.26
N SER A 2 -78.77 -58.23 15.46
CA SER A 2 -79.33 -58.97 16.53
C SER A 2 -80.68 -59.59 16.05
N ILE A 3 -81.08 -60.68 16.67
CA ILE A 3 -82.41 -61.30 16.42
C ILE A 3 -83.23 -61.02 17.65
N ALA A 4 -84.39 -60.34 17.48
CA ALA A 4 -85.34 -60.09 18.60
C ALA A 4 -85.98 -61.35 19.10
N ALA A 5 -86.50 -61.37 20.35
CA ALA A 5 -87.27 -62.45 20.90
C ALA A 5 -88.60 -62.64 20.13
N SER A 6 -89.12 -63.83 20.17
CA SER A 6 -90.43 -64.21 19.56
C SER A 6 -90.47 -63.96 18.02
N LYS A 7 -89.34 -64.22 17.30
CA LYS A 7 -89.28 -64.14 15.82
C LYS A 7 -89.44 -65.48 15.15
N TYR A 8 -89.16 -66.56 15.86
CA TYR A 8 -89.36 -67.95 15.41
C TYR A 8 -89.50 -68.87 16.60
N ASN A 9 -90.14 -70.01 16.39
CA ASN A 9 -90.48 -71.00 17.43
C ASN A 9 -89.75 -72.32 17.18
N ASP A 10 -89.51 -73.11 18.16
CA ASP A 10 -89.11 -74.48 18.08
C ASP A 10 -90.28 -75.35 17.69
N ALA A 11 -90.08 -76.70 17.47
CA ALA A 11 -91.15 -77.65 17.10
C ALA A 11 -92.16 -77.88 18.16
N ALA A 12 -91.95 -77.44 19.42
CA ALA A 12 -92.88 -77.47 20.51
C ALA A 12 -93.70 -76.18 20.74
N GLY A 13 -93.47 -75.16 19.89
CA GLY A 13 -94.16 -73.89 19.92
C GLY A 13 -93.52 -72.83 20.85
N ASN A 14 -92.30 -73.08 21.37
CA ASN A 14 -91.66 -72.12 22.27
C ASN A 14 -90.94 -71.04 21.46
N ASP A 15 -91.11 -69.75 21.84
CA ASP A 15 -90.47 -68.62 21.18
C ASP A 15 -88.96 -68.58 21.45
N ASN A 16 -88.14 -68.11 20.46
CA ASN A 16 -86.75 -67.83 20.66
C ASN A 16 -86.57 -66.71 21.65
N THR A 17 -85.50 -66.77 22.43
CA THR A 17 -85.00 -65.63 23.23
C THR A 17 -84.24 -64.66 22.33
N VAL A 18 -84.04 -63.39 22.78
CA VAL A 18 -83.26 -62.41 22.08
C VAL A 18 -81.84 -62.92 21.95
N SER A 19 -81.23 -62.80 20.75
CA SER A 19 -79.79 -63.09 20.55
C SER A 19 -78.93 -62.02 21.20
N ASN A 20 -77.70 -62.34 21.42
CA ASN A 20 -76.69 -61.31 21.65
C ASN A 20 -76.64 -60.35 20.42
N THR A 21 -76.20 -59.09 20.66
CA THR A 21 -75.94 -58.11 19.57
C THR A 21 -74.58 -58.35 19.05
N PHE A 22 -74.48 -58.62 17.76
CA PHE A 22 -73.24 -58.61 17.02
C PHE A 22 -73.05 -57.22 16.44
N ALA A 23 -72.12 -56.43 17.04
CA ALA A 23 -71.74 -55.11 16.58
C ALA A 23 -70.40 -55.23 15.88
N TRP A 24 -70.28 -54.63 14.77
CA TRP A 24 -69.03 -54.48 14.06
C TRP A 24 -68.93 -53.09 13.43
N THR A 25 -67.72 -52.57 13.29
CA THR A 25 -67.43 -51.30 12.62
C THR A 25 -66.86 -51.58 11.27
N TYR A 26 -67.46 -51.00 10.26
CA TYR A 26 -66.86 -51.02 8.87
C TYR A 26 -65.98 -49.80 8.71
N ASP A 27 -64.73 -50.01 8.40
CA ASP A 27 -63.77 -48.98 8.08
C ASP A 27 -63.24 -49.25 6.67
N SER A 28 -63.30 -48.21 5.82
CA SER A 28 -62.77 -48.20 4.44
C SER A 28 -61.95 -46.98 4.16
N THR A 29 -61.52 -46.27 5.17
CA THR A 29 -60.76 -45.04 5.05
C THR A 29 -59.26 -45.36 4.96
N ALA A 30 -58.64 -45.07 3.81
CA ALA A 30 -57.21 -45.17 3.68
C ALA A 30 -56.50 -44.19 4.59
N LEU A 31 -55.47 -44.64 5.33
CA LEU A 31 -54.72 -43.79 6.21
C LEU A 31 -53.78 -42.85 5.42
N THR A 32 -53.55 -41.63 5.94
CA THR A 32 -52.58 -40.66 5.39
C THR A 32 -51.33 -40.66 6.22
N ILE A 33 -50.20 -40.30 5.60
CA ILE A 33 -48.88 -40.14 6.27
C ILE A 33 -48.25 -38.82 5.89
N THR A 34 -47.70 -38.10 6.87
CA THR A 34 -46.99 -36.84 6.72
C THR A 34 -45.56 -36.99 7.24
N ILE A 35 -44.57 -36.52 6.47
CA ILE A 35 -43.16 -36.50 6.82
C ILE A 35 -42.72 -35.08 7.08
N ALA A 36 -42.03 -34.86 8.21
CA ALA A 36 -41.48 -33.57 8.61
C ALA A 36 -40.11 -33.74 9.34
N SER A 37 -39.34 -32.66 9.45
CA SER A 37 -38.18 -32.63 10.31
C SER A 37 -38.48 -31.91 11.61
N THR A 38 -37.83 -32.33 12.70
CA THR A 38 -37.80 -31.61 13.98
C THR A 38 -36.48 -30.92 14.23
N THR A 39 -35.48 -31.05 13.33
CA THR A 39 -34.23 -30.31 13.36
C THR A 39 -34.54 -28.84 13.07
N SER A 40 -34.02 -27.94 13.93
CA SER A 40 -34.28 -26.50 13.81
C SER A 40 -33.77 -25.96 12.48
N GLY A 41 -34.56 -25.19 11.77
CA GLY A 41 -34.22 -24.59 10.48
C GLY A 41 -34.34 -25.52 9.26
N VAL A 42 -34.61 -26.82 9.46
CA VAL A 42 -34.72 -27.79 8.37
C VAL A 42 -36.18 -28.01 8.00
N THR A 43 -36.59 -27.48 6.86
CA THR A 43 -37.93 -27.63 6.28
C THR A 43 -37.78 -28.16 4.82
N SER A 44 -38.88 -28.61 4.25
CA SER A 44 -38.90 -29.00 2.85
C SER A 44 -38.53 -27.80 1.95
N GLY A 45 -37.49 -27.93 1.12
CA GLY A 45 -36.95 -26.90 0.24
C GLY A 45 -35.79 -26.09 0.88
N SER A 46 -35.43 -26.30 2.14
CA SER A 46 -34.25 -25.65 2.76
C SER A 46 -32.94 -26.25 2.28
N THR A 47 -31.84 -25.48 2.53
CA THR A 47 -30.45 -25.99 2.47
C THR A 47 -29.89 -25.93 3.87
N THR A 48 -29.09 -26.93 4.27
CA THR A 48 -28.48 -27.01 5.61
C THR A 48 -27.17 -27.79 5.54
N ASN A 49 -26.26 -27.48 6.47
CA ASN A 49 -25.04 -28.24 6.72
C ASN A 49 -25.18 -29.26 7.86
N ASP A 50 -26.40 -29.52 8.35
CA ASP A 50 -26.64 -30.49 9.40
C ASP A 50 -26.24 -31.91 8.93
N GLY A 51 -25.20 -32.48 9.51
CA GLY A 51 -24.70 -33.84 9.20
C GLY A 51 -25.69 -34.97 9.60
N SER A 52 -26.78 -34.64 10.27
CA SER A 52 -27.92 -35.52 10.53
C SER A 52 -29.16 -34.72 10.87
N ILE A 53 -30.34 -35.17 10.41
CA ILE A 53 -31.63 -34.57 10.78
C ILE A 53 -32.54 -35.57 11.43
N ALA A 54 -33.31 -35.10 12.41
CA ALA A 54 -34.36 -35.89 13.02
C ALA A 54 -35.66 -35.76 12.20
N VAL A 55 -36.23 -36.88 11.78
CA VAL A 55 -37.41 -36.97 10.95
C VAL A 55 -38.54 -37.57 11.70
N THR A 56 -39.74 -37.07 11.50
CA THR A 56 -41.00 -37.61 12.05
C THR A 56 -41.92 -38.05 10.92
N PHE A 57 -42.60 -39.18 11.16
CA PHE A 57 -43.67 -39.69 10.35
C PHE A 57 -44.96 -39.69 11.20
N THR A 58 -45.95 -38.98 10.76
CA THR A 58 -47.26 -38.88 11.45
C THR A 58 -48.36 -39.44 10.57
N THR A 59 -49.07 -40.45 11.06
CA THR A 59 -50.19 -41.07 10.34
C THR A 59 -51.52 -40.63 10.96
N SER A 60 -52.57 -40.60 10.13
CA SER A 60 -53.94 -40.25 10.58
C SER A 60 -54.52 -41.26 11.56
N GLU A 61 -54.08 -42.52 11.48
CA GLU A 61 -54.55 -43.66 12.27
C GLU A 61 -53.42 -44.54 12.71
N SER A 62 -53.67 -45.44 13.73
CA SER A 62 -52.65 -46.42 14.12
C SER A 62 -52.34 -47.40 13.02
N THR A 63 -51.06 -47.59 12.78
CA THR A 63 -50.60 -48.45 11.66
C THR A 63 -50.32 -49.86 12.12
N THR A 64 -50.34 -50.76 11.14
CA THR A 64 -49.86 -52.13 11.23
C THR A 64 -48.82 -52.36 10.16
N GLY A 65 -47.60 -52.78 10.57
CA GLY A 65 -46.52 -53.16 9.66
C GLY A 65 -45.63 -52.02 9.18
N PHE A 66 -45.87 -50.73 9.54
CA PHE A 66 -45.00 -49.64 9.10
C PHE A 66 -43.61 -49.80 9.69
N ALA A 67 -42.60 -49.88 8.80
CA ALA A 67 -41.20 -50.17 9.10
C ALA A 67 -40.23 -49.34 8.26
N ALA A 68 -38.94 -49.37 8.57
CA ALA A 68 -37.91 -48.58 7.86
C ALA A 68 -37.79 -48.90 6.37
N GLU A 69 -38.09 -50.14 5.99
CA GLU A 69 -38.09 -50.64 4.60
C GLU A 69 -39.20 -50.03 3.74
N ASP A 70 -40.27 -49.50 4.34
CA ASP A 70 -41.35 -48.79 3.63
C ASP A 70 -40.94 -47.40 3.21
N VAL A 71 -39.85 -46.86 3.77
CA VAL A 71 -39.39 -45.49 3.56
C VAL A 71 -38.35 -45.46 2.45
N THR A 72 -38.64 -44.74 1.35
CA THR A 72 -37.71 -44.45 0.28
C THR A 72 -36.88 -43.21 0.60
N VAL A 73 -35.56 -43.31 0.52
CA VAL A 73 -34.63 -42.20 0.75
C VAL A 73 -33.70 -42.00 -0.42
N THR A 74 -33.32 -40.74 -0.68
CA THR A 74 -32.33 -40.34 -1.67
C THR A 74 -31.27 -39.45 -1.05
N GLY A 75 -30.00 -39.59 -1.39
CA GLY A 75 -28.88 -38.76 -0.96
C GLY A 75 -28.39 -39.03 0.46
N GLY A 76 -28.83 -40.13 1.09
CA GLY A 76 -28.41 -40.48 2.44
C GLY A 76 -28.97 -41.82 2.91
N SER A 77 -28.93 -42.04 4.21
CA SER A 77 -29.41 -43.27 4.85
C SER A 77 -30.32 -42.91 6.07
N LEU A 78 -31.28 -43.82 6.30
CA LEU A 78 -32.15 -43.74 7.49
C LEU A 78 -31.65 -44.71 8.56
N SER A 79 -31.67 -44.25 9.81
CA SER A 79 -31.32 -45.06 10.97
C SER A 79 -32.22 -44.73 12.18
N ALA A 80 -32.09 -45.50 13.24
CA ALA A 80 -32.83 -45.32 14.48
C ALA A 80 -34.35 -45.14 14.30
N PHE A 81 -34.94 -45.90 13.30
CA PHE A 81 -36.36 -45.89 13.08
C PHE A 81 -37.06 -46.52 14.29
N ALA A 82 -38.01 -45.79 14.88
CA ALA A 82 -38.70 -46.19 16.08
C ALA A 82 -40.09 -45.51 16.16
N GLY A 83 -40.99 -46.13 16.87
CA GLY A 83 -42.34 -45.58 17.09
C GLY A 83 -43.43 -46.65 17.06
N SER A 84 -44.64 -46.23 17.27
CA SER A 84 -45.81 -47.11 17.16
C SER A 84 -47.09 -46.24 17.07
N GLY A 85 -48.18 -46.87 16.65
CA GLY A 85 -49.48 -46.18 16.54
C GLY A 85 -49.46 -45.15 15.42
N THR A 86 -49.56 -43.87 15.78
CA THR A 86 -49.63 -42.76 14.81
C THR A 86 -48.35 -41.95 14.70
N ALA A 87 -47.32 -42.26 15.46
CA ALA A 87 -46.07 -41.44 15.50
C ALA A 87 -44.83 -42.30 15.45
N TYR A 88 -43.97 -42.01 14.45
CA TYR A 88 -42.67 -42.63 14.25
C TYR A 88 -41.59 -41.60 14.06
N THR A 89 -40.37 -41.94 14.39
CA THR A 89 -39.17 -41.09 14.26
C THR A 89 -38.05 -41.86 13.60
N ALA A 90 -37.16 -41.15 12.96
CA ALA A 90 -35.90 -41.69 12.45
C ALA A 90 -34.82 -40.58 12.40
N THR A 91 -33.56 -40.99 12.22
CA THR A 91 -32.45 -40.11 11.91
C THR A 91 -32.05 -40.31 10.47
N PHE A 92 -32.02 -39.24 9.66
CA PHE A 92 -31.47 -39.27 8.33
C PHE A 92 -30.06 -38.69 8.39
N THR A 93 -29.07 -39.38 7.73
CA THR A 93 -27.68 -38.97 7.59
C THR A 93 -27.38 -38.80 6.12
N PRO A 94 -27.08 -37.55 5.65
CA PRO A 94 -26.64 -37.31 4.27
C PRO A 94 -25.31 -38.01 3.98
N THR A 95 -25.04 -38.36 2.71
CA THR A 95 -23.78 -38.98 2.32
C THR A 95 -22.88 -38.10 1.46
N THR A 96 -23.44 -37.14 0.75
CA THR A 96 -22.73 -36.20 -0.14
C THR A 96 -23.53 -34.90 -0.24
N ASP A 97 -22.86 -33.80 -0.56
CA ASP A 97 -23.51 -32.53 -0.88
C ASP A 97 -24.39 -32.68 -2.11
N ALA A 98 -25.66 -32.72 -1.89
CA ALA A 98 -26.67 -32.92 -2.95
C ALA A 98 -28.10 -32.72 -2.42
N ALA A 99 -29.03 -32.74 -3.35
CA ALA A 99 -30.46 -32.84 -3.01
C ALA A 99 -30.76 -34.18 -2.34
N THR A 100 -31.47 -34.14 -1.23
CA THR A 100 -31.91 -35.27 -0.43
C THR A 100 -33.43 -35.35 -0.42
N SER A 101 -33.99 -36.52 -0.25
CA SER A 101 -35.44 -36.67 -0.09
C SER A 101 -35.84 -37.92 0.69
N ILE A 102 -37.01 -37.83 1.30
CA ILE A 102 -37.69 -38.94 1.99
C ILE A 102 -39.12 -38.97 1.53
N SER A 103 -39.60 -40.17 1.21
CA SER A 103 -41.02 -40.40 0.82
C SER A 103 -41.46 -41.81 1.22
N VAL A 104 -42.76 -42.02 1.29
CA VAL A 104 -43.38 -43.35 1.48
C VAL A 104 -44.44 -43.56 0.38
N ALA A 105 -44.33 -44.69 -0.35
CA ALA A 105 -45.25 -45.02 -1.40
C ALA A 105 -46.63 -45.41 -0.86
N ALA A 106 -47.66 -45.37 -1.70
CA ALA A 106 -48.96 -45.90 -1.33
C ALA A 106 -48.92 -47.41 -1.15
N ASP A 107 -49.79 -47.94 -0.31
CA ASP A 107 -50.01 -49.37 -0.08
C ASP A 107 -48.77 -50.14 0.45
N THR A 108 -47.86 -49.49 1.15
CA THR A 108 -46.69 -50.12 1.79
C THR A 108 -46.97 -50.65 3.18
N PHE A 109 -47.95 -50.11 3.87
CA PHE A 109 -48.42 -50.57 5.17
C PHE A 109 -49.94 -50.28 5.30
N SER A 110 -50.61 -50.75 6.38
CA SER A 110 -52.07 -50.61 6.54
C SER A 110 -52.43 -50.17 7.95
N ASP A 111 -53.69 -49.80 8.13
CA ASP A 111 -54.36 -49.66 9.46
C ASP A 111 -54.74 -51.01 10.05
N GLY A 112 -55.42 -50.97 11.21
CA GLY A 112 -55.92 -52.18 11.87
C GLY A 112 -57.07 -52.85 11.16
N ALA A 113 -57.74 -52.21 10.21
CA ALA A 113 -58.82 -52.73 9.37
C ALA A 113 -58.35 -53.31 8.04
N GLY A 114 -57.06 -53.06 7.69
CA GLY A 114 -56.43 -53.54 6.47
C GLY A 114 -56.50 -52.53 5.31
N ASN A 115 -56.85 -51.27 5.54
CA ASN A 115 -56.82 -50.24 4.51
C ASN A 115 -55.38 -49.76 4.34
N GLY A 116 -54.87 -49.73 3.08
CA GLY A 116 -53.52 -49.27 2.76
C GLY A 116 -53.32 -47.77 2.94
N ASN A 117 -52.08 -47.33 3.16
CA ASN A 117 -51.73 -45.91 3.24
C ASN A 117 -51.83 -45.23 1.88
N THR A 118 -52.17 -43.94 1.86
CA THR A 118 -51.93 -43.07 0.70
C THR A 118 -50.46 -42.71 0.58
N VAL A 119 -50.01 -42.24 -0.61
CA VAL A 119 -48.64 -41.70 -0.78
C VAL A 119 -48.38 -40.52 0.17
N SER A 120 -47.20 -40.47 0.77
CA SER A 120 -46.81 -39.34 1.62
C SER A 120 -46.51 -38.07 0.81
N ASN A 121 -46.36 -36.92 1.50
CA ASN A 121 -45.59 -35.83 0.94
C ASN A 121 -44.15 -36.27 0.73
N THR A 122 -43.44 -35.71 -0.28
CA THR A 122 -42.00 -35.80 -0.37
C THR A 122 -41.39 -34.70 0.54
N PHE A 123 -40.63 -35.11 1.53
CA PHE A 123 -39.83 -34.20 2.32
C PHE A 123 -38.45 -34.13 1.65
N ALA A 124 -38.10 -32.98 1.04
CA ALA A 124 -36.87 -32.78 0.29
C ALA A 124 -36.12 -31.54 0.75
N TRP A 125 -34.80 -31.62 0.81
CA TRP A 125 -33.91 -30.51 1.15
C TRP A 125 -32.57 -30.69 0.46
N THR A 126 -31.68 -29.69 0.51
CA THR A 126 -30.31 -29.79 0.02
C THR A 126 -29.35 -29.88 1.20
N TYR A 127 -28.46 -30.85 1.16
CA TYR A 127 -27.31 -30.92 2.06
C TYR A 127 -26.12 -30.24 1.42
N ASP A 128 -25.47 -29.36 2.18
CA ASP A 128 -24.25 -28.62 1.76
C ASP A 128 -23.30 -28.57 2.95
N SER A 129 -22.16 -29.24 2.84
CA SER A 129 -21.10 -29.28 3.85
C SER A 129 -19.78 -28.71 3.34
N THR A 130 -19.79 -28.16 2.13
CA THR A 130 -18.59 -27.64 1.48
C THR A 130 -18.42 -26.17 1.81
N GLY A 131 -17.32 -25.82 2.48
CA GLY A 131 -17.00 -24.43 2.80
C GLY A 131 -16.30 -23.71 1.65
N PRO A 132 -16.36 -22.37 1.64
CA PRO A 132 -15.73 -21.55 0.62
C PRO A 132 -14.22 -21.78 0.51
N THR A 133 -13.71 -21.92 -0.71
CA THR A 133 -12.27 -21.80 -1.00
C THR A 133 -11.89 -20.34 -1.21
N VAL A 134 -10.62 -19.98 -0.97
CA VAL A 134 -10.13 -18.60 -1.03
C VAL A 134 -8.94 -18.49 -1.97
N ALA A 135 -8.97 -17.52 -2.88
CA ALA A 135 -7.85 -17.12 -3.72
C ALA A 135 -7.49 -15.64 -3.47
N ILE A 136 -6.19 -15.35 -3.40
CA ILE A 136 -5.66 -14.00 -3.20
C ILE A 136 -4.82 -13.65 -4.43
N THR A 137 -5.13 -12.53 -5.09
CA THR A 137 -4.45 -12.09 -6.31
C THR A 137 -4.22 -10.58 -6.31
N SER A 138 -3.23 -10.12 -7.08
CA SER A 138 -3.01 -8.70 -7.36
C SER A 138 -2.64 -8.52 -8.83
N SER A 139 -2.93 -7.34 -9.37
CA SER A 139 -2.45 -6.90 -10.69
C SER A 139 -1.24 -5.96 -10.59
N ALA A 140 -0.75 -5.67 -9.37
CA ALA A 140 0.45 -4.88 -9.18
C ALA A 140 1.68 -5.60 -9.78
N SER A 141 2.67 -4.81 -10.24
CA SER A 141 3.98 -5.36 -10.60
C SER A 141 4.66 -5.95 -9.36
N ASP A 142 5.61 -6.83 -9.54
CA ASP A 142 6.46 -7.35 -8.49
C ASP A 142 7.93 -7.15 -8.92
N PRO A 143 8.67 -6.24 -8.28
CA PRO A 143 8.33 -5.36 -7.17
C PRO A 143 7.23 -4.31 -7.47
N ALA A 144 6.53 -3.88 -6.42
CA ALA A 144 5.51 -2.84 -6.48
C ALA A 144 6.09 -1.51 -5.97
N SER A 145 6.10 -0.50 -6.85
CA SER A 145 6.65 0.84 -6.56
C SER A 145 5.60 1.87 -6.12
N THR A 146 4.37 1.43 -5.92
CA THR A 146 3.28 2.33 -5.54
C THR A 146 3.08 2.35 -4.02
N SER A 147 2.75 3.52 -3.46
CA SER A 147 2.46 3.70 -2.02
C SER A 147 1.32 2.83 -1.50
N THR A 148 0.53 2.23 -2.38
CA THR A 148 -0.53 1.28 -2.05
C THR A 148 -0.57 0.13 -3.04
N ILE A 149 -0.82 -1.08 -2.53
CA ILE A 149 -0.96 -2.30 -3.32
C ILE A 149 -2.39 -2.80 -3.19
N VAL A 150 -3.08 -2.98 -4.32
CA VAL A 150 -4.44 -3.50 -4.33
C VAL A 150 -4.42 -5.00 -4.52
N VAL A 151 -5.05 -5.71 -3.57
CA VAL A 151 -5.18 -7.18 -3.55
C VAL A 151 -6.64 -7.54 -3.62
N THR A 152 -6.98 -8.49 -4.49
CA THR A 152 -8.33 -9.05 -4.61
C THR A 152 -8.39 -10.41 -3.92
N ILE A 153 -9.34 -10.56 -3.00
CA ILE A 153 -9.64 -11.80 -2.28
C ILE A 153 -10.94 -12.34 -2.84
N THR A 154 -10.90 -13.53 -3.41
CA THR A 154 -12.07 -14.15 -4.06
C THR A 154 -12.41 -15.46 -3.37
N PHE A 155 -13.63 -15.56 -2.86
CA PHE A 155 -14.21 -16.78 -2.34
C PHE A 155 -14.98 -17.51 -3.44
N SER A 156 -14.99 -18.85 -3.41
CA SER A 156 -15.78 -19.66 -4.35
C SER A 156 -17.28 -19.51 -4.17
N GLU A 157 -17.71 -19.04 -2.98
CA GLU A 157 -19.07 -18.83 -2.56
C GLU A 157 -19.24 -17.52 -1.81
N SER A 158 -20.48 -17.07 -1.66
CA SER A 158 -20.78 -15.84 -0.93
C SER A 158 -20.56 -16.02 0.57
N THR A 159 -19.77 -15.12 1.16
CA THR A 159 -19.53 -15.02 2.61
C THR A 159 -20.18 -13.78 3.19
N SER A 160 -20.53 -13.83 4.48
CA SER A 160 -21.26 -12.75 5.14
C SER A 160 -20.52 -12.08 6.30
N ASN A 161 -19.47 -12.70 6.82
CA ASN A 161 -18.79 -12.31 8.06
C ASN A 161 -17.30 -12.00 7.90
N PHE A 162 -16.78 -11.94 6.67
CA PHE A 162 -15.36 -11.63 6.42
C PHE A 162 -15.10 -10.14 6.58
N VAL A 163 -14.15 -9.78 7.47
CA VAL A 163 -13.78 -8.40 7.81
C VAL A 163 -12.26 -8.20 7.81
N ASN A 164 -11.80 -6.95 7.85
CA ASN A 164 -10.37 -6.62 7.76
C ASN A 164 -9.50 -7.27 8.84
N SER A 165 -10.05 -7.48 10.04
CA SER A 165 -9.31 -8.14 11.14
C SER A 165 -9.03 -9.63 10.92
N GLU A 166 -9.65 -10.24 9.92
CA GLU A 166 -9.44 -11.64 9.53
C GLU A 166 -8.25 -11.83 8.58
N LEU A 167 -7.68 -10.72 8.10
CA LEU A 167 -6.44 -10.75 7.33
C LEU A 167 -5.24 -10.82 8.27
N THR A 168 -4.33 -11.76 8.00
CA THR A 168 -3.00 -11.79 8.63
C THR A 168 -2.01 -11.16 7.66
N LEU A 169 -1.37 -10.07 8.09
CA LEU A 169 -0.46 -9.27 7.28
C LEU A 169 0.93 -9.24 7.85
N SER A 170 1.92 -9.16 6.98
CA SER A 170 3.29 -8.78 7.32
C SER A 170 3.76 -7.68 6.36
N GLY A 171 4.49 -6.69 6.89
CA GLY A 171 5.08 -5.59 6.10
C GLY A 171 4.11 -4.51 5.65
N ALA A 172 2.81 -4.60 5.98
CA ALA A 172 1.82 -3.59 5.58
C ALA A 172 0.65 -3.50 6.57
N THR A 173 -0.11 -2.41 6.48
CA THR A 173 -1.47 -2.29 7.01
C THR A 173 -2.47 -2.41 5.86
N SER A 174 -3.75 -2.65 6.17
CA SER A 174 -4.78 -2.75 5.14
C SER A 174 -6.09 -2.06 5.48
N THR A 175 -6.85 -1.77 4.44
CA THR A 175 -8.28 -1.49 4.51
C THR A 175 -9.02 -2.46 3.59
N LEU A 176 -10.14 -3.05 4.07
CA LEU A 176 -10.93 -4.02 3.33
C LEU A 176 -12.26 -3.40 2.90
N SER A 177 -12.66 -3.69 1.67
CA SER A 177 -13.97 -3.35 1.09
C SER A 177 -14.52 -4.53 0.29
N GLY A 178 -15.81 -4.48 -0.06
CA GLY A 178 -16.45 -5.56 -0.81
C GLY A 178 -17.38 -6.41 0.04
N SER A 179 -18.01 -7.41 -0.57
CA SER A 179 -18.96 -8.34 0.08
C SER A 179 -19.24 -9.54 -0.82
N GLY A 180 -19.85 -10.57 -0.25
CA GLY A 180 -20.24 -11.77 -0.98
C GLY A 180 -19.02 -12.61 -1.40
N THR A 181 -18.77 -12.74 -2.68
CA THR A 181 -17.65 -13.55 -3.19
C THR A 181 -16.36 -12.76 -3.41
N THR A 182 -16.40 -11.44 -3.41
CA THR A 182 -15.24 -10.63 -3.80
C THR A 182 -15.01 -9.49 -2.83
N TYR A 183 -13.79 -9.45 -2.30
CA TYR A 183 -13.31 -8.40 -1.43
C TYR A 183 -12.03 -7.80 -2.02
N THR A 184 -11.82 -6.53 -1.73
CA THR A 184 -10.61 -5.78 -2.13
C THR A 184 -9.93 -5.28 -0.88
N ALA A 185 -8.68 -5.69 -0.68
CA ALA A 185 -7.80 -5.13 0.34
C ALA A 185 -6.83 -4.14 -0.30
N THR A 186 -6.83 -2.90 0.18
CA THR A 186 -5.80 -1.91 -0.15
C THR A 186 -4.75 -1.97 0.93
N LEU A 187 -3.56 -2.42 0.56
CA LEU A 187 -2.40 -2.52 1.45
C LEU A 187 -1.61 -1.21 1.39
N THR A 188 -1.12 -0.77 2.54
CA THR A 188 -0.15 0.32 2.66
C THR A 188 1.11 -0.28 3.26
N PRO A 189 2.17 -0.51 2.46
CA PRO A 189 3.44 -0.99 2.95
C PRO A 189 4.01 -0.07 4.02
N SER A 190 4.69 -0.61 5.02
CA SER A 190 5.30 0.16 6.11
C SER A 190 6.77 0.50 5.82
N ALA A 191 7.39 -0.20 4.89
CA ALA A 191 8.76 -0.03 4.40
C ALA A 191 8.96 -0.90 3.16
N ASP A 192 10.10 -0.75 2.51
CA ASP A 192 10.54 -1.67 1.47
C ASP A 192 10.74 -3.08 2.00
N GLY A 193 10.49 -4.05 1.15
CA GLY A 193 10.62 -5.46 1.48
C GLY A 193 9.38 -6.29 1.21
N THR A 194 9.35 -7.50 1.73
CA THR A 194 8.28 -8.44 1.45
C THR A 194 7.01 -8.11 2.24
N VAL A 195 5.92 -7.95 1.51
CA VAL A 195 4.56 -7.83 2.03
C VAL A 195 3.84 -9.15 1.83
N THR A 196 3.20 -9.70 2.88
CA THR A 196 2.39 -10.92 2.78
C THR A 196 0.97 -10.71 3.25
N VAL A 197 0.05 -11.46 2.64
CA VAL A 197 -1.38 -11.51 3.00
C VAL A 197 -1.82 -12.95 3.12
N ASP A 198 -2.43 -13.29 4.25
CA ASP A 198 -3.01 -14.59 4.53
C ASP A 198 -4.47 -14.47 4.95
N VAL A 199 -5.27 -15.49 4.56
CA VAL A 199 -6.62 -15.74 5.06
C VAL A 199 -6.64 -17.13 5.67
N ALA A 200 -6.80 -17.21 6.98
CA ALA A 200 -6.83 -18.49 7.70
C ALA A 200 -8.09 -19.29 7.39
N ALA A 201 -8.07 -20.60 7.68
CA ALA A 201 -9.30 -21.39 7.66
C ALA A 201 -10.22 -20.97 8.80
N GLY A 202 -11.54 -21.01 8.57
CA GLY A 202 -12.54 -20.78 9.59
C GLY A 202 -12.82 -19.31 9.96
N VAL A 203 -12.28 -18.36 9.21
CA VAL A 203 -12.49 -16.91 9.44
C VAL A 203 -13.70 -16.35 8.70
N ALA A 204 -14.20 -17.07 7.72
CA ALA A 204 -15.42 -16.73 6.98
C ALA A 204 -16.30 -17.96 6.83
N THR A 205 -17.61 -17.75 6.70
CA THR A 205 -18.57 -18.83 6.46
C THR A 205 -19.48 -18.48 5.29
N ASP A 206 -19.98 -19.51 4.60
CA ASP A 206 -21.08 -19.37 3.67
C ASP A 206 -22.42 -19.09 4.37
N ALA A 207 -23.51 -19.10 3.60
CA ALA A 207 -24.87 -18.87 4.11
C ALA A 207 -25.39 -20.00 5.02
N TYR A 208 -24.76 -21.17 4.99
CA TYR A 208 -25.18 -22.37 5.72
C TYR A 208 -24.28 -22.69 6.91
N GLY A 209 -23.21 -21.89 7.10
CA GLY A 209 -22.31 -22.01 8.23
C GLY A 209 -21.07 -22.85 7.97
N ASN A 210 -20.81 -23.28 6.73
CA ASN A 210 -19.60 -23.98 6.39
C ASN A 210 -18.41 -23.02 6.39
N ALA A 211 -17.35 -23.39 7.10
CA ALA A 211 -16.15 -22.57 7.26
C ALA A 211 -15.26 -22.62 6.02
N ASN A 212 -14.62 -21.48 5.66
CA ASN A 212 -13.69 -21.41 4.57
C ASN A 212 -12.44 -22.27 4.79
N THR A 213 -11.85 -22.75 3.71
CA THR A 213 -10.50 -23.35 3.72
C THR A 213 -9.42 -22.26 3.82
N VAL A 214 -8.19 -22.66 4.22
CA VAL A 214 -7.05 -21.74 4.23
C VAL A 214 -6.69 -21.30 2.81
N ALA A 215 -6.37 -20.02 2.63
CA ALA A 215 -5.82 -19.51 1.37
C ALA A 215 -4.36 -19.93 1.17
N THR A 216 -3.91 -19.94 -0.09
CA THR A 216 -2.47 -19.88 -0.36
C THR A 216 -1.99 -18.47 -0.05
N GLN A 217 -0.91 -18.34 0.73
CA GLN A 217 -0.32 -17.03 1.07
C GLN A 217 -0.01 -16.25 -0.20
N PHE A 218 -0.44 -15.00 -0.25
CA PHE A 218 0.00 -14.03 -1.24
C PHE A 218 1.26 -13.32 -0.74
N SER A 219 2.22 -13.11 -1.63
CA SER A 219 3.47 -12.40 -1.34
C SER A 219 3.83 -11.50 -2.50
N ILE A 220 4.31 -10.30 -2.21
CA ILE A 220 4.80 -9.32 -3.16
C ILE A 220 5.92 -8.50 -2.50
N VAL A 221 6.89 -8.03 -3.29
CA VAL A 221 7.93 -7.11 -2.80
C VAL A 221 7.42 -5.67 -2.97
N SER A 222 7.46 -4.88 -1.91
CA SER A 222 7.30 -3.43 -1.96
C SER A 222 8.67 -2.79 -2.13
N ASP A 223 8.80 -1.88 -3.08
CA ASP A 223 10.01 -1.15 -3.44
C ASP A 223 9.57 0.29 -3.72
N GLN A 224 9.47 1.08 -2.62
CA GLN A 224 8.93 2.44 -2.67
C GLN A 224 10.03 3.40 -3.10
N PRO A 225 9.71 4.42 -3.93
CA PRO A 225 10.69 5.45 -4.21
C PRO A 225 11.10 6.18 -2.92
N ASN A 226 12.40 6.28 -2.68
CA ASN A 226 13.00 7.03 -1.58
C ASN A 226 13.62 8.32 -2.13
N ASP A 227 13.64 9.38 -1.32
CA ASP A 227 14.32 10.62 -1.69
C ASP A 227 15.85 10.45 -1.56
N PRO A 228 16.64 11.06 -2.44
CA PRO A 228 18.10 11.07 -2.32
C PRO A 228 18.53 11.80 -1.05
N VAL A 229 19.72 11.50 -0.53
CA VAL A 229 20.29 12.17 0.65
C VAL A 229 21.69 12.66 0.32
N ILE A 230 21.93 13.98 0.44
CA ILE A 230 23.29 14.56 0.37
C ILE A 230 24.04 14.19 1.65
N THR A 231 25.14 13.47 1.49
CA THR A 231 25.95 12.94 2.61
C THR A 231 27.18 13.77 2.92
N SER A 232 27.60 14.66 2.02
CA SER A 232 28.67 15.63 2.22
C SER A 232 28.13 16.92 2.85
N SER A 233 29.02 17.77 3.34
CA SER A 233 28.68 19.10 3.90
C SER A 233 29.53 20.15 3.20
N GLY A 234 28.92 21.28 2.84
CA GLY A 234 29.56 22.38 2.15
C GLY A 234 30.75 22.95 2.91
N THR A 235 31.81 23.31 2.17
CA THR A 235 32.97 24.05 2.72
C THR A 235 32.58 25.52 2.87
N THR A 236 32.62 26.06 4.11
CA THR A 236 32.06 27.38 4.46
C THR A 236 33.07 28.51 4.41
N SER A 237 34.30 28.26 3.97
CA SER A 237 35.33 29.28 3.87
C SER A 237 36.01 29.25 2.50
N GLY A 238 36.24 30.41 1.94
CA GLY A 238 37.02 30.66 0.75
C GLY A 238 38.03 31.75 1.01
N THR A 239 39.03 31.91 0.14
CA THR A 239 40.00 32.98 0.15
C THR A 239 40.03 33.54 -1.26
N GLU A 240 39.98 34.83 -1.39
CA GLU A 240 40.13 35.52 -2.66
C GLU A 240 41.36 35.02 -3.41
N ASP A 241 41.33 35.05 -4.74
CA ASP A 241 42.33 34.59 -5.68
C ASP A 241 42.80 33.13 -5.50
N SER A 242 42.18 32.42 -4.55
CA SER A 242 42.50 31.02 -4.29
C SER A 242 41.39 30.10 -4.80
N ALA A 243 41.79 28.96 -5.37
CA ALA A 243 40.82 27.99 -5.87
C ALA A 243 39.99 27.38 -4.71
N TYR A 244 38.70 27.55 -4.77
CA TYR A 244 37.72 26.88 -3.93
C TYR A 244 37.27 25.56 -4.55
N SER A 245 37.08 24.53 -3.72
CA SER A 245 36.55 23.24 -4.17
C SER A 245 35.78 22.55 -3.04
N TYR A 246 34.56 22.10 -3.35
CA TYR A 246 33.75 21.25 -2.50
C TYR A 246 33.32 20.00 -3.27
N SER A 247 33.68 18.81 -2.76
CA SER A 247 33.25 17.53 -3.34
C SER A 247 31.90 17.14 -2.73
N ILE A 248 30.90 17.00 -3.59
CA ILE A 248 29.52 16.66 -3.21
C ILE A 248 29.37 15.16 -3.36
N THR A 249 28.75 14.53 -2.38
CA THR A 249 28.34 13.12 -2.43
C THR A 249 26.89 13.01 -1.95
N SER A 250 26.11 12.20 -2.66
CA SER A 250 24.75 11.83 -2.27
C SER A 250 24.56 10.31 -2.41
N THR A 251 23.58 9.79 -1.73
CA THR A 251 23.16 8.38 -1.80
C THR A 251 21.65 8.33 -1.91
N ASP A 252 21.17 7.26 -2.55
CA ASP A 252 19.75 6.93 -2.62
C ASP A 252 19.60 5.46 -2.23
N ALA A 253 18.61 5.14 -1.42
CA ALA A 253 18.35 3.77 -0.97
C ALA A 253 17.91 2.86 -2.12
N ASP A 254 17.32 3.44 -3.18
CA ASP A 254 16.86 2.74 -4.37
C ASP A 254 17.92 2.66 -5.46
N ASP A 255 19.13 3.17 -5.23
CA ASP A 255 20.21 3.18 -6.23
C ASP A 255 20.51 1.74 -6.68
N GLY A 256 20.25 1.46 -7.97
CA GLY A 256 20.32 0.12 -8.56
C GLY A 256 18.99 -0.66 -8.65
N SER A 257 17.90 -0.15 -8.13
CA SER A 257 16.52 -0.64 -8.32
C SER A 257 15.95 -0.19 -9.69
N PRO A 258 14.94 -0.89 -10.24
CA PRO A 258 14.25 -0.44 -11.47
C PRO A 258 13.62 0.96 -11.36
N ASN A 259 13.45 1.49 -10.14
CA ASN A 259 12.90 2.81 -9.85
C ASN A 259 13.97 3.87 -9.55
N SER A 260 15.26 3.50 -9.51
CA SER A 260 16.33 4.45 -9.31
C SER A 260 16.66 5.17 -10.61
N GLY A 261 16.35 6.44 -10.69
CA GLY A 261 16.97 7.34 -11.65
C GLY A 261 18.40 7.67 -11.23
N THR A 262 19.23 8.11 -12.18
CA THR A 262 20.50 8.72 -11.86
C THR A 262 20.28 9.98 -11.02
N ILE A 263 20.94 10.09 -9.87
CA ILE A 263 20.88 11.31 -9.06
C ILE A 263 21.60 12.43 -9.85
N THR A 264 20.90 13.54 -10.04
CA THR A 264 21.45 14.76 -10.64
C THR A 264 21.67 15.84 -9.59
N LEU A 265 22.84 16.47 -9.65
CA LEU A 265 23.21 17.56 -8.74
C LEU A 265 23.10 18.91 -9.44
N THR A 266 22.37 19.83 -8.85
CA THR A 266 22.22 21.19 -9.37
C THR A 266 22.54 22.20 -8.28
N CYS A 267 23.09 23.35 -8.69
CA CYS A 267 23.24 24.49 -7.79
C CYS A 267 22.16 25.50 -8.14
N THR A 268 21.20 25.67 -7.22
CA THR A 268 20.03 26.53 -7.44
C THR A 268 20.21 27.95 -6.93
N THR A 269 21.15 28.17 -6.01
CA THR A 269 21.55 29.50 -5.49
C THR A 269 23.07 29.57 -5.38
N GLY A 270 23.63 30.73 -5.66
CA GLY A 270 25.06 30.99 -5.57
C GLY A 270 25.86 30.64 -6.82
N CYS A 271 25.28 29.93 -7.75
CA CYS A 271 25.90 29.58 -9.03
C CYS A 271 25.09 30.14 -10.21
N GLY A 272 25.72 30.28 -11.36
CA GLY A 272 25.04 30.73 -12.57
C GLY A 272 25.82 31.79 -13.33
N SER A 273 25.16 32.42 -14.30
CA SER A 273 25.81 33.44 -15.12
C SER A 273 26.23 34.67 -14.28
N GLY A 274 27.53 34.89 -14.21
CA GLY A 274 28.12 35.97 -13.41
C GLY A 274 28.53 35.59 -11.98
N SER A 275 28.28 34.38 -11.53
CA SER A 275 28.81 33.85 -10.27
C SER A 275 30.24 33.35 -10.47
N TRP A 276 31.05 33.42 -9.42
CA TRP A 276 32.38 32.82 -9.36
C TRP A 276 32.34 31.31 -9.15
N LEU A 277 31.19 30.74 -8.76
CA LEU A 277 30.99 29.33 -8.54
C LEU A 277 30.35 28.63 -9.73
N SER A 278 30.80 27.40 -9.99
CA SER A 278 30.22 26.47 -10.95
C SER A 278 30.13 25.07 -10.38
N ILE A 279 29.04 24.35 -10.67
CA ILE A 279 28.88 22.93 -10.33
C ILE A 279 29.17 22.06 -11.54
N SER A 280 29.84 20.94 -11.31
CA SER A 280 30.00 19.84 -12.26
C SER A 280 29.38 18.60 -11.64
N ASP A 281 28.34 18.06 -12.28
CA ASP A 281 27.64 16.84 -11.93
C ASP A 281 28.23 15.66 -12.72
N ALA A 282 28.54 14.53 -12.05
CA ALA A 282 28.98 13.30 -12.68
C ALA A 282 27.81 12.39 -13.12
N GLY A 283 26.59 12.67 -12.66
CA GLY A 283 25.39 11.91 -12.97
C GLY A 283 25.28 10.56 -12.22
N ASP A 284 26.04 10.40 -11.14
CA ASP A 284 26.07 9.21 -10.29
C ASP A 284 25.92 9.54 -8.79
N GLY A 285 25.33 10.69 -8.50
CA GLY A 285 25.20 11.20 -7.12
C GLY A 285 26.47 11.87 -6.60
N THR A 286 27.51 11.99 -7.42
CA THR A 286 28.72 12.74 -7.08
C THR A 286 28.91 13.97 -7.95
N GLY A 287 29.55 14.99 -7.41
CA GLY A 287 29.81 16.23 -8.13
C GLY A 287 30.87 17.08 -7.44
N THR A 288 31.20 18.20 -8.08
CA THR A 288 32.10 19.18 -7.49
C THR A 288 31.57 20.58 -7.71
N LEU A 289 31.60 21.41 -6.66
CA LEU A 289 31.42 22.85 -6.72
C LEU A 289 32.79 23.49 -6.69
N THR A 290 33.14 24.28 -7.72
CA THR A 290 34.45 24.89 -7.87
C THR A 290 34.34 26.35 -8.31
N GLY A 291 35.37 27.12 -8.01
CA GLY A 291 35.51 28.50 -8.47
C GLY A 291 36.76 29.16 -7.92
N THR A 292 37.03 30.39 -8.35
CA THR A 292 38.04 31.26 -7.78
C THR A 292 37.40 32.60 -7.56
N PRO A 293 37.14 32.99 -6.28
CA PRO A 293 36.56 34.29 -6.00
C PRO A 293 37.56 35.39 -6.29
N ALA A 294 37.08 36.51 -6.79
CA ALA A 294 37.84 37.73 -6.96
C ALA A 294 37.42 38.72 -5.87
N ASP A 295 38.10 39.87 -5.76
CA ASP A 295 37.83 40.98 -4.86
C ASP A 295 36.31 41.30 -4.72
N ALA A 296 35.57 41.46 -5.82
CA ALA A 296 34.13 41.67 -5.83
C ALA A 296 33.30 40.53 -5.20
N ASN A 297 33.92 39.43 -4.83
CA ASN A 297 33.26 38.27 -4.20
C ASN A 297 33.63 38.14 -2.69
N VAL A 298 34.42 39.05 -2.14
CA VAL A 298 34.73 39.10 -0.71
C VAL A 298 33.44 39.26 0.11
N GLY A 299 33.36 38.52 1.22
CA GLY A 299 32.16 38.44 2.04
C GLY A 299 31.36 37.18 1.87
N ASP A 300 30.07 37.19 2.16
CA ASP A 300 29.21 36.01 2.23
C ASP A 300 28.52 35.69 0.91
N THR A 301 28.71 34.47 0.44
CA THR A 301 27.97 33.89 -0.70
C THR A 301 27.09 32.73 -0.20
N ALA A 302 25.77 32.88 -0.28
CA ALA A 302 24.83 31.81 0.00
C ALA A 302 24.79 30.78 -1.16
N VAL A 303 24.80 29.50 -0.82
CA VAL A 303 24.81 28.39 -1.78
C VAL A 303 23.72 27.40 -1.41
N VAL A 304 22.99 26.92 -2.42
CA VAL A 304 22.02 25.82 -2.28
C VAL A 304 22.34 24.79 -3.36
N ILE A 305 22.71 23.59 -2.95
CA ILE A 305 22.86 22.42 -3.80
C ILE A 305 21.61 21.56 -3.67
N THR A 306 21.06 21.11 -4.78
CA THR A 306 19.90 20.19 -4.81
C THR A 306 20.32 18.90 -5.50
N ALA A 307 20.13 17.79 -4.82
CA ALA A 307 20.13 16.45 -5.41
C ALA A 307 18.70 16.10 -5.85
N THR A 308 18.53 15.54 -7.03
CA THR A 308 17.24 15.08 -7.55
C THR A 308 17.42 13.71 -8.16
N ASP A 309 16.60 12.74 -7.79
CA ASP A 309 16.57 11.40 -8.37
C ASP A 309 15.71 11.33 -9.65
N GLY A 310 15.57 10.11 -10.20
CA GLY A 310 14.77 9.86 -11.40
C GLY A 310 13.26 9.90 -11.20
N ASP A 311 12.80 9.75 -9.98
CA ASP A 311 11.38 9.74 -9.57
C ASP A 311 10.90 11.12 -9.13
N GLY A 312 11.82 12.08 -8.97
CA GLY A 312 11.53 13.47 -8.61
C GLY A 312 11.66 13.76 -7.12
N GLY A 313 12.18 12.83 -6.33
CA GLY A 313 12.61 13.04 -4.95
C GLY A 313 13.77 14.03 -4.89
N THR A 314 13.91 14.79 -3.81
CA THR A 314 14.95 15.83 -3.69
C THR A 314 15.46 15.97 -2.28
N ASP A 315 16.76 16.29 -2.17
CA ASP A 315 17.39 16.77 -0.93
C ASP A 315 18.23 18.01 -1.22
N THR A 316 18.46 18.85 -0.21
CA THR A 316 19.19 20.11 -0.35
C THR A 316 20.26 20.28 0.72
N ASP A 317 21.45 20.76 0.31
CA ASP A 317 22.51 21.25 1.20
C ASP A 317 22.58 22.78 1.06
N GLU A 318 22.29 23.47 2.15
CA GLU A 318 22.28 24.95 2.22
C GLU A 318 23.40 25.41 3.14
N PHE A 319 24.30 26.21 2.60
CA PHE A 319 25.42 26.76 3.36
C PHE A 319 25.86 28.13 2.83
N THR A 320 26.66 28.81 3.62
CA THR A 320 27.28 30.10 3.25
C THR A 320 28.79 29.94 3.15
N ILE A 321 29.37 30.42 2.06
CA ILE A 321 30.81 30.55 1.90
C ILE A 321 31.20 31.99 2.28
N THR A 322 32.01 32.16 3.32
CA THR A 322 32.61 33.43 3.65
C THR A 322 33.98 33.53 2.95
N VAL A 323 34.09 34.42 2.00
CA VAL A 323 35.34 34.70 1.28
C VAL A 323 36.12 35.77 2.05
N THR A 324 37.33 35.40 2.47
CA THR A 324 38.26 36.33 3.12
C THR A 324 39.12 37.06 2.09
N ASN A 325 39.31 38.33 2.33
CA ASN A 325 40.15 39.20 1.52
C ASN A 325 41.63 38.84 1.66
N ILE A 326 42.39 39.08 0.61
CA ILE A 326 43.88 39.10 0.59
C ILE A 326 44.28 40.44 0.04
N ASN A 327 45.12 41.14 0.81
CA ASN A 327 45.70 42.43 0.37
C ASN A 327 46.47 42.26 -0.92
N ASP A 328 46.00 42.90 -2.00
CA ASP A 328 46.66 42.97 -3.30
C ASP A 328 47.69 44.11 -3.39
N VAL A 329 48.63 43.98 -4.26
CA VAL A 329 49.70 44.98 -4.43
C VAL A 329 49.27 46.02 -5.47
N GLY A 330 48.99 47.23 -5.03
CA GLY A 330 48.66 48.32 -5.92
C GLY A 330 49.76 48.65 -6.93
N SER A 331 49.36 49.16 -8.08
CA SER A 331 50.27 49.59 -9.17
C SER A 331 50.11 51.07 -9.49
N VAL A 332 51.20 51.71 -9.96
CA VAL A 332 51.16 53.09 -10.44
C VAL A 332 51.58 53.19 -11.88
N ALA A 333 50.77 53.79 -12.72
CA ALA A 333 51.05 54.01 -14.14
C ALA A 333 51.25 55.48 -14.46
N LEU A 334 52.16 55.78 -15.37
CA LEU A 334 52.37 57.13 -15.89
C LEU A 334 51.68 57.29 -17.26
N SER A 335 51.02 58.40 -17.41
CA SER A 335 50.36 58.81 -18.67
C SER A 335 50.66 60.29 -19.01
N GLY A 336 50.41 60.67 -20.26
CA GLY A 336 50.62 62.02 -20.74
C GLY A 336 51.61 62.16 -21.86
N THR A 337 52.00 63.38 -22.24
CA THR A 337 52.99 63.65 -23.26
C THR A 337 54.35 63.98 -22.61
N PHE A 338 55.38 63.16 -22.88
CA PHE A 338 56.69 63.25 -22.23
C PHE A 338 57.60 64.26 -22.95
N THR A 339 57.16 65.52 -23.03
CA THR A 339 57.90 66.65 -23.58
C THR A 339 57.91 67.80 -22.59
N GLU A 340 58.91 68.73 -22.75
CA GLU A 340 58.95 69.90 -21.91
C GLU A 340 57.61 70.68 -21.91
N ASP A 341 57.30 71.30 -20.79
CA ASP A 341 56.09 72.05 -20.47
C ASP A 341 54.79 71.28 -20.55
N GLN A 342 54.87 69.94 -20.64
CA GLN A 342 53.67 69.07 -20.58
C GLN A 342 53.50 68.42 -19.21
N VAL A 343 52.23 68.21 -18.86
CA VAL A 343 51.84 67.56 -17.63
C VAL A 343 51.78 66.05 -17.85
N ILE A 344 52.45 65.29 -16.97
CA ILE A 344 52.33 63.85 -16.86
C ILE A 344 51.53 63.53 -15.59
N THR A 345 50.74 62.47 -15.65
CA THR A 345 49.82 62.06 -14.58
C THR A 345 50.20 60.64 -14.11
N ALA A 346 50.24 60.45 -12.81
CA ALA A 346 50.34 59.18 -12.13
C ALA A 346 48.94 58.71 -11.78
N THR A 347 48.55 57.52 -12.19
CA THR A 347 47.32 56.88 -11.81
C THR A 347 47.68 55.64 -10.99
N VAL A 348 47.15 55.56 -9.78
CA VAL A 348 47.26 54.37 -8.91
C VAL A 348 46.04 53.47 -9.22
N THR A 349 46.25 52.19 -9.32
CA THR A 349 45.21 51.17 -9.37
C THR A 349 45.58 50.11 -8.33
N ASP A 350 44.58 49.73 -7.56
CA ASP A 350 44.65 48.71 -6.53
C ASP A 350 43.28 48.02 -6.52
N ASP A 351 43.26 46.67 -6.55
CA ASP A 351 42.01 45.93 -6.64
C ASP A 351 41.26 45.87 -5.31
N ASP A 352 41.97 45.99 -4.17
CA ASP A 352 41.38 46.05 -2.83
C ASP A 352 40.84 47.43 -2.46
N ASN A 353 41.17 48.42 -3.22
CA ASN A 353 40.83 49.80 -2.93
C ASN A 353 39.64 50.29 -3.70
N ASP A 354 38.53 50.58 -3.01
CA ASP A 354 37.32 51.14 -3.60
C ASP A 354 37.45 52.65 -3.98
N GLY A 355 38.63 53.25 -3.76
CA GLY A 355 38.95 54.62 -4.12
C GLY A 355 38.18 55.70 -3.32
N SER A 356 37.47 55.33 -2.23
CA SER A 356 36.52 56.21 -1.54
C SER A 356 37.17 57.12 -0.49
N SER A 357 38.37 56.80 0.04
CA SER A 357 38.99 57.53 1.15
C SER A 357 40.49 57.72 1.07
N ASP A 358 41.18 57.25 0.06
CA ASP A 358 42.65 57.21 0.06
C ASP A 358 43.31 58.56 -0.17
N THR A 359 44.26 58.80 0.70
CA THR A 359 45.21 59.88 0.52
C THR A 359 46.51 59.34 -0.02
N TYR A 360 46.67 59.43 -1.35
CA TYR A 360 47.92 59.03 -2.01
C TYR A 360 48.98 60.08 -1.79
N ALA A 361 50.17 59.66 -1.32
CA ALA A 361 51.38 60.48 -1.28
C ALA A 361 52.30 60.13 -2.46
N TYR A 362 52.57 61.08 -3.29
CA TYR A 362 53.35 60.90 -4.52
C TYR A 362 54.79 61.42 -4.35
N ALA A 363 55.74 60.63 -4.78
CA ALA A 363 57.14 61.06 -4.83
C ALA A 363 57.70 60.86 -6.25
N TRP A 364 58.09 61.96 -6.86
CA TRP A 364 58.63 62.04 -8.23
C TRP A 364 60.14 62.04 -8.24
N TYR A 365 60.75 61.37 -9.19
CA TYR A 365 62.17 61.25 -9.33
C TYR A 365 62.59 61.37 -10.78
N SER A 366 63.79 61.96 -11.01
CA SER A 366 64.43 61.93 -12.31
C SER A 366 65.82 61.29 -12.23
N SER A 367 66.25 60.69 -13.32
CA SER A 367 67.55 60.03 -13.44
C SER A 367 68.12 60.20 -14.87
N SER A 368 69.44 60.36 -14.99
CA SER A 368 70.14 60.35 -16.27
C SER A 368 70.68 58.95 -16.66
N ASP A 369 70.77 58.03 -15.71
CA ASP A 369 71.49 56.77 -15.84
C ASP A 369 70.69 55.50 -15.38
N LEU A 370 69.42 55.70 -14.94
CA LEU A 370 68.53 54.68 -14.34
C LEU A 370 69.06 54.11 -13.01
N SER A 371 70.22 54.52 -12.53
CA SER A 371 70.84 53.99 -11.30
C SER A 371 70.76 54.98 -10.15
N SER A 372 70.90 56.28 -10.39
CA SER A 372 70.88 57.32 -9.42
C SER A 372 69.67 58.22 -9.66
N TRP A 373 68.75 58.29 -8.64
CA TRP A 373 67.50 59.01 -8.72
C TRP A 373 67.49 60.24 -7.81
N SER A 374 67.15 61.37 -8.36
CA SER A 374 66.95 62.62 -7.60
C SER A 374 65.48 62.95 -7.49
N SER A 375 65.06 63.33 -6.29
CA SER A 375 63.69 63.78 -6.06
C SER A 375 63.41 65.07 -6.82
N ILE A 376 62.24 65.11 -7.46
CA ILE A 376 61.72 66.27 -8.18
C ILE A 376 60.25 66.51 -7.82
N GLY A 377 59.76 67.68 -8.02
CA GLY A 377 58.34 68.01 -7.83
C GLY A 377 57.88 68.02 -6.38
N SER A 378 56.59 68.00 -6.19
CA SER A 378 55.88 67.97 -4.92
C SER A 378 54.93 66.76 -4.83
N ASP A 379 54.36 66.52 -3.65
CA ASP A 379 53.33 65.50 -3.46
C ASP A 379 52.07 65.88 -4.26
N SER A 380 51.94 65.29 -5.44
CA SER A 380 50.82 65.52 -6.38
C SER A 380 50.76 64.36 -7.39
N SER A 381 49.53 63.98 -7.78
CA SER A 381 49.30 63.01 -8.84
C SER A 381 49.76 63.47 -10.23
N THR A 382 50.14 64.74 -10.34
CA THR A 382 50.61 65.33 -11.62
C THR A 382 51.97 65.99 -11.44
N TYR A 383 52.79 65.94 -12.49
CA TYR A 383 54.06 66.64 -12.56
C TYR A 383 54.24 67.32 -13.93
N THR A 384 54.59 68.59 -13.93
CA THR A 384 54.90 69.32 -15.18
C THR A 384 56.38 69.18 -15.51
N LEU A 385 56.68 68.56 -16.63
CA LEU A 385 58.06 68.40 -17.10
C LEU A 385 58.66 69.78 -17.47
N THR A 386 59.87 70.05 -17.00
CA THR A 386 60.61 71.28 -17.30
C THR A 386 61.85 71.01 -18.08
N GLN A 387 62.56 72.05 -18.50
CA GLN A 387 63.86 71.94 -19.14
C GLN A 387 64.91 71.10 -18.36
N SER A 388 64.71 70.97 -17.02
CA SER A 388 65.59 70.18 -16.14
C SER A 388 65.50 68.67 -16.41
N GLU A 389 64.32 68.20 -16.91
CA GLU A 389 64.04 66.78 -17.15
C GLU A 389 64.34 66.35 -18.63
N VAL A 390 64.64 67.30 -19.48
CA VAL A 390 64.97 66.95 -20.86
C VAL A 390 66.12 65.98 -20.92
N GLY A 391 65.95 64.82 -21.60
CA GLY A 391 66.94 63.78 -21.69
C GLY A 391 67.10 62.88 -20.45
N LYS A 392 66.23 62.97 -19.48
CA LYS A 392 66.24 62.15 -18.26
C LYS A 392 65.07 61.14 -18.27
N TYR A 393 65.24 60.11 -17.47
CA TYR A 393 64.16 59.16 -17.10
C TYR A 393 63.36 59.70 -15.92
N ILE A 394 62.06 59.50 -15.91
CA ILE A 394 61.16 59.90 -14.84
C ILE A 394 60.54 58.65 -14.21
N LYS A 395 60.46 58.56 -12.91
CA LYS A 395 59.66 57.62 -12.17
C LYS A 395 58.84 58.32 -11.08
N VAL A 396 57.74 57.72 -10.74
CA VAL A 396 56.91 58.06 -9.59
C VAL A 396 56.79 56.85 -8.67
N SER A 397 56.73 57.06 -7.37
CA SER A 397 56.21 56.11 -6.40
C SER A 397 54.99 56.72 -5.77
N ALA A 398 53.96 55.95 -5.57
CA ALA A 398 52.82 56.29 -4.76
C ALA A 398 52.86 55.43 -3.48
N SER A 399 52.49 56.00 -2.36
CA SER A 399 52.26 55.31 -1.10
C SER A 399 50.91 55.74 -0.53
N TYR A 400 50.24 54.82 0.04
CA TYR A 400 48.94 55.01 0.68
C TYR A 400 48.78 54.00 1.83
N THR A 401 47.79 54.17 2.68
CA THR A 401 47.37 53.16 3.63
C THR A 401 46.19 52.44 3.01
N ASP A 402 46.33 51.17 2.83
CA ASP A 402 45.25 50.29 2.39
C ASP A 402 44.16 50.21 3.44
N ASP A 403 42.90 50.11 3.04
CA ASP A 403 41.73 50.11 3.94
C ASP A 403 41.47 48.74 4.56
N ASP A 404 42.29 47.72 4.32
CA ASP A 404 42.21 46.36 4.85
C ASP A 404 42.72 46.17 6.27
#